data_506ab5abcc5b0054e3eea2b7abfd2929
#
_entry.id   506ab5abcc5b0054e3eea2b7abfd2929
#
_cell.length_a   1.000
_cell.length_b   1.000
_cell.length_c   1.000
_cell.angle_alpha   90.00
_cell.angle_beta   90.00
_cell.angle_gamma   90.00
#
_symmetry.space_group_name_H-M   'P 1'
#
loop_
_entity.id
_entity.type
_entity.pdbx_description
1 polymer ?
#
loop_
_entity_poly.entity_id
_entity_poly.type
_entity_poly.pdbx_seq_one_letter_code
_entity_poly.pdbx_strand_id
1 'polypeptide(L)'
;KGRHIIESLIYGNVAAAFVGMLIGTIRPADIFSVPAAKGGSTGLIQAGIDNVVGAIIFAILILAVTQILVECGIMRRILDFAQSTLVATVRQAELFIVGVTILASIPISANAPAELLVGPSIVRPLGERFGLAAARRANLMDSAVCTIFFVLPWHIAVAAWYGALY
;
A
#
# COMPACT_ATOMS: atom_id res chain seq x y z
N LYS A 1 8.10 -3.04 -26.20
CA LYS A 1 7.09 -3.99 -25.67
C LYS A 1 7.26 -3.99 -24.15
N GLY A 2 6.31 -3.39 -23.43
CA GLY A 2 6.32 -3.38 -21.96
C GLY A 2 6.10 -4.81 -21.45
N ARG A 3 7.05 -5.34 -20.69
CA ARG A 3 6.87 -6.61 -19.98
C ARG A 3 5.92 -6.39 -18.80
N HIS A 4 5.12 -7.38 -18.50
CA HIS A 4 4.21 -7.32 -17.35
C HIS A 4 5.06 -7.25 -16.07
N ILE A 5 4.67 -6.39 -15.12
CA ILE A 5 5.40 -6.19 -13.85
C ILE A 5 5.61 -7.52 -13.11
N ILE A 6 4.63 -8.43 -13.17
CA ILE A 6 4.69 -9.76 -12.56
C ILE A 6 5.82 -10.60 -13.15
N GLU A 7 5.98 -10.59 -14.50
CA GLU A 7 7.08 -11.30 -15.16
C GLU A 7 8.44 -10.79 -14.69
N SER A 8 8.58 -9.45 -14.60
CA SER A 8 9.81 -8.82 -14.14
C SER A 8 10.16 -9.18 -12.71
N LEU A 9 9.14 -9.26 -11.82
CA LEU A 9 9.31 -9.67 -10.44
C LEU A 9 9.72 -11.15 -10.34
N ILE A 10 9.09 -12.03 -11.12
CA ILE A 10 9.46 -13.46 -11.14
C ILE A 10 10.91 -13.64 -11.58
N TYR A 11 11.29 -13.02 -12.71
CA TYR A 11 12.67 -13.10 -13.19
C TYR A 11 13.67 -12.52 -12.19
N GLY A 12 13.33 -11.39 -11.54
CA GLY A 12 14.15 -10.79 -10.49
C GLY A 12 14.37 -11.71 -9.31
N ASN A 13 13.31 -12.36 -8.81
CA ASN A 13 13.40 -13.31 -7.70
C ASN A 13 14.20 -14.57 -8.08
N VAL A 14 14.00 -15.11 -9.27
CA VAL A 14 14.77 -16.29 -9.76
C VAL A 14 16.26 -15.92 -9.91
N ALA A 15 16.57 -14.76 -10.48
CA ALA A 15 17.95 -14.29 -10.60
C ALA A 15 18.61 -14.07 -9.23
N ALA A 16 17.88 -13.47 -8.28
CA ALA A 16 18.37 -13.24 -6.92
C ALA A 16 18.64 -14.56 -6.18
N ALA A 17 17.76 -15.55 -6.31
CA ALA A 17 17.96 -16.87 -5.75
C ALA A 17 19.19 -17.57 -6.36
N PHE A 18 19.36 -17.48 -7.67
CA PHE A 18 20.52 -18.05 -8.37
C PHE A 18 21.84 -17.40 -7.92
N VAL A 19 21.88 -16.07 -7.86
CA VAL A 19 23.07 -15.34 -7.37
C VAL A 19 23.33 -15.66 -5.90
N GLY A 20 22.29 -15.73 -5.05
CA GLY A 20 22.41 -16.11 -3.64
C GLY A 20 22.99 -17.51 -3.43
N MET A 21 22.63 -18.47 -4.33
CA MET A 21 23.25 -19.80 -4.33
C MET A 21 24.72 -19.78 -4.77
N LEU A 22 25.08 -18.98 -5.76
CA LEU A 22 26.47 -18.86 -6.24
C LEU A 22 27.39 -18.24 -5.18
N ILE A 23 26.90 -17.25 -4.42
CA ILE A 23 27.64 -16.59 -3.34
C ILE A 23 27.64 -17.45 -2.05
N GLY A 24 26.83 -18.52 -1.99
CA GLY A 24 26.72 -19.40 -0.83
C GLY A 24 25.85 -18.85 0.31
N THR A 25 25.08 -17.77 0.05
CA THR A 25 24.16 -17.17 1.02
C THR A 25 22.87 -17.98 1.16
N ILE A 26 22.45 -18.67 0.09
CA ILE A 26 21.23 -19.48 0.04
C ILE A 26 21.64 -20.91 -0.34
N ARG A 27 21.19 -21.90 0.45
CA ARG A 27 21.34 -23.31 0.10
C ARG A 27 20.10 -23.78 -0.67
N PRO A 28 20.23 -24.69 -1.64
CA PRO A 28 19.06 -25.24 -2.35
C PRO A 28 18.00 -25.81 -1.40
N ALA A 29 18.43 -26.40 -0.27
CA ALA A 29 17.54 -26.90 0.77
C ALA A 29 16.73 -25.83 1.48
N ASP A 30 17.21 -24.56 1.51
CA ASP A 30 16.50 -23.43 2.15
C ASP A 30 15.32 -22.95 1.31
N ILE A 31 15.32 -23.24 0.01
CA ILE A 31 14.24 -22.85 -0.91
C ILE A 31 13.01 -23.73 -0.66
N PHE A 32 13.23 -25.04 -0.52
CA PHE A 32 12.21 -26.04 -0.27
C PHE A 32 12.62 -26.90 0.92
N SER A 33 12.33 -26.47 2.13
CA SER A 33 12.51 -27.31 3.30
C SER A 33 11.16 -27.79 3.82
N VAL A 34 10.96 -29.12 3.86
CA VAL A 34 9.83 -29.75 4.54
C VAL A 34 10.38 -30.33 5.83
N PRO A 35 10.12 -29.72 7.00
CA PRO A 35 10.56 -30.31 8.26
C PRO A 35 9.81 -31.63 8.52
N ALA A 36 10.55 -32.66 8.83
CA ALA A 36 10.02 -33.99 9.11
C ALA A 36 9.23 -34.10 10.44
N ALA A 37 9.21 -33.05 11.25
CA ALA A 37 8.53 -33.05 12.54
C ALA A 37 7.87 -31.70 12.84
N LYS A 38 6.57 -31.76 13.12
CA LYS A 38 5.71 -30.67 13.60
C LYS A 38 5.35 -29.56 12.59
N GLY A 39 4.54 -29.92 11.57
CA GLY A 39 3.49 -29.01 11.05
C GLY A 39 3.85 -27.61 10.52
N GLY A 40 5.11 -27.30 10.26
CA GLY A 40 5.55 -26.04 9.70
C GLY A 40 6.62 -26.25 8.66
N SER A 41 6.41 -25.82 7.42
CA SER A 41 7.47 -25.73 6.42
C SER A 41 8.29 -24.46 6.68
N THR A 42 9.63 -24.58 6.67
CA THR A 42 10.57 -23.48 6.98
C THR A 42 11.30 -22.95 5.75
N GLY A 43 10.85 -23.30 4.54
CA GLY A 43 11.47 -22.84 3.30
C GLY A 43 11.18 -21.39 2.99
N LEU A 44 12.08 -20.74 2.24
CA LEU A 44 11.93 -19.35 1.78
C LEU A 44 10.61 -19.10 1.05
N ILE A 45 10.14 -20.08 0.26
CA ILE A 45 8.86 -19.98 -0.45
C ILE A 45 7.70 -19.97 0.54
N GLN A 46 7.71 -20.86 1.54
CA GLN A 46 6.65 -20.89 2.54
C GLN A 46 6.64 -19.62 3.39
N ALA A 47 7.80 -19.17 3.84
CA ALA A 47 7.91 -17.91 4.57
C ALA A 47 7.39 -16.73 3.74
N GLY A 48 7.66 -16.71 2.43
CA GLY A 48 7.11 -15.73 1.50
C GLY A 48 5.58 -15.79 1.42
N ILE A 49 5.01 -16.98 1.31
CA ILE A 49 3.54 -17.19 1.27
C ILE A 49 2.91 -16.74 2.58
N ASP A 50 3.45 -17.16 3.73
CA ASP A 50 2.91 -16.81 5.06
C ASP A 50 2.92 -15.29 5.30
N ASN A 51 3.98 -14.59 4.86
CA ASN A 51 4.04 -13.13 4.93
C ASN A 51 2.97 -12.44 4.06
N VAL A 52 2.65 -13.00 2.89
CA VAL A 52 1.66 -12.42 1.97
C VAL A 52 0.23 -12.68 2.44
N VAL A 53 -0.04 -13.80 3.11
CA VAL A 53 -1.39 -14.13 3.63
C VAL A 53 -1.91 -13.03 4.57
N GLY A 54 -1.08 -12.58 5.51
CA GLY A 54 -1.43 -11.47 6.40
C GLY A 54 -1.78 -10.18 5.66
N ALA A 55 -1.00 -9.85 4.63
CA ALA A 55 -1.25 -8.67 3.80
C ALA A 55 -2.55 -8.79 2.98
N ILE A 56 -2.87 -9.97 2.47
CA ILE A 56 -4.13 -10.23 1.74
C ILE A 56 -5.34 -10.08 2.68
N ILE A 57 -5.30 -10.70 3.86
CA ILE A 57 -6.38 -10.58 4.85
C ILE A 57 -6.59 -9.11 5.23
N PHE A 58 -5.51 -8.39 5.49
CA PHE A 58 -5.57 -6.96 5.81
C PHE A 58 -6.17 -6.14 4.66
N ALA A 59 -5.77 -6.41 3.42
CA ALA A 59 -6.35 -5.73 2.26
C ALA A 59 -7.86 -5.99 2.12
N ILE A 60 -8.31 -7.23 2.33
CA ILE A 60 -9.75 -7.58 2.29
C ILE A 60 -10.51 -6.81 3.39
N LEU A 61 -9.98 -6.77 4.60
CA LEU A 61 -10.61 -6.04 5.71
C LEU A 61 -10.70 -4.54 5.43
N ILE A 62 -9.66 -3.92 4.91
CA ILE A 62 -9.67 -2.51 4.52
C ILE A 62 -10.70 -2.23 3.42
N LEU A 63 -10.79 -3.09 2.42
CA LEU A 63 -11.80 -2.95 1.36
C LEU A 63 -13.22 -3.07 1.93
N ALA A 64 -13.45 -4.00 2.85
CA ALA A 64 -14.74 -4.16 3.53
C ALA A 64 -15.11 -2.92 4.35
N VAL A 65 -14.17 -2.39 5.14
CA VAL A 65 -14.38 -1.14 5.91
C VAL A 65 -14.65 0.03 4.98
N THR A 66 -13.88 0.14 3.89
CA THR A 66 -14.07 1.18 2.87
C THR A 66 -15.49 1.12 2.29
N GLN A 67 -15.96 -0.07 1.94
CA GLN A 67 -17.30 -0.26 1.40
C GLN A 67 -18.38 0.17 2.40
N ILE A 68 -18.24 -0.20 3.66
CA ILE A 68 -19.15 0.23 4.74
C ILE A 68 -19.19 1.76 4.85
N LEU A 69 -18.03 2.42 4.86
CA LEU A 69 -17.94 3.89 4.94
C LEU A 69 -18.59 4.58 3.73
N VAL A 70 -18.46 3.98 2.55
CA VAL A 70 -19.11 4.46 1.31
C VAL A 70 -20.63 4.30 1.41
N GLU A 71 -21.11 3.13 1.83
CA GLU A 71 -22.56 2.84 1.97
C GLU A 71 -23.21 3.68 3.07
N CYS A 72 -22.52 3.93 4.18
CA CYS A 72 -22.96 4.86 5.23
C CYS A 72 -23.01 6.32 4.76
N GLY A 73 -22.53 6.64 3.56
CA GLY A 73 -22.53 7.98 3.00
C GLY A 73 -21.51 8.94 3.64
N ILE A 74 -20.63 8.45 4.50
CA ILE A 74 -19.61 9.27 5.17
C ILE A 74 -18.67 9.90 4.15
N MET A 75 -18.20 9.10 3.17
CA MET A 75 -17.32 9.59 2.12
C MET A 75 -17.98 10.67 1.26
N ARG A 76 -19.27 10.52 0.96
CA ARG A 76 -20.03 11.53 0.24
C ARG A 76 -20.15 12.83 1.03
N ARG A 77 -20.43 12.77 2.32
CA ARG A 77 -20.48 13.97 3.19
C ARG A 77 -19.16 14.72 3.25
N ILE A 78 -18.03 13.99 3.34
CA ILE A 78 -16.69 14.60 3.30
C ILE A 78 -16.47 15.29 1.94
N LEU A 79 -16.85 14.65 0.86
CA LEU A 79 -16.70 15.19 -0.49
C LEU A 79 -17.58 16.44 -0.70
N ASP A 80 -18.86 16.39 -0.29
CA ASP A 80 -19.79 17.52 -0.39
C ASP A 80 -19.32 18.70 0.46
N PHE A 81 -18.87 18.48 1.67
CA PHE A 81 -18.29 19.49 2.52
C PHE A 81 -17.05 20.13 1.88
N ALA A 82 -16.15 19.32 1.33
CA ALA A 82 -14.98 19.82 0.63
C ALA A 82 -15.35 20.73 -0.54
N GLN A 83 -16.30 20.26 -1.37
CA GLN A 83 -16.73 20.99 -2.57
C GLN A 83 -17.52 22.26 -2.29
N SER A 84 -18.26 22.29 -1.19
CA SER A 84 -19.08 23.47 -0.84
C SER A 84 -18.30 24.54 -0.08
N THR A 85 -17.28 24.16 0.68
CA THR A 85 -16.67 25.08 1.66
C THR A 85 -15.18 25.32 1.41
N LEU A 86 -14.44 24.29 0.96
CA LEU A 86 -12.98 24.35 0.95
C LEU A 86 -12.36 24.44 -0.45
N VAL A 87 -13.06 23.96 -1.49
CA VAL A 87 -12.46 23.74 -2.80
C VAL A 87 -13.19 24.49 -3.90
N ALA A 88 -12.66 25.65 -4.25
CA ALA A 88 -13.15 26.47 -5.36
C ALA A 88 -12.21 26.47 -6.58
N THR A 89 -10.93 26.13 -6.39
CA THR A 89 -9.91 26.17 -7.43
C THR A 89 -9.16 24.86 -7.56
N VAL A 90 -8.52 24.62 -8.70
CA VAL A 90 -7.67 23.45 -8.96
C VAL A 90 -6.60 23.28 -7.87
N ARG A 91 -5.94 24.37 -7.47
CA ARG A 91 -4.91 24.33 -6.42
C ARG A 91 -5.46 23.90 -5.06
N GLN A 92 -6.66 24.38 -4.72
CA GLN A 92 -7.34 23.95 -3.48
C GLN A 92 -7.75 22.49 -3.54
N ALA A 93 -8.17 22.00 -4.73
CA ALA A 93 -8.46 20.59 -4.93
C ALA A 93 -7.20 19.71 -4.72
N GLU A 94 -6.06 20.12 -5.25
CA GLU A 94 -4.79 19.42 -5.04
C GLU A 94 -4.38 19.41 -3.55
N LEU A 95 -4.46 20.55 -2.87
CA LEU A 95 -4.16 20.65 -1.44
C LEU A 95 -5.12 19.80 -0.59
N PHE A 96 -6.40 19.78 -0.95
CA PHE A 96 -7.38 18.95 -0.26
C PHE A 96 -7.09 17.45 -0.46
N ILE A 97 -6.73 17.04 -1.67
CA ILE A 97 -6.32 15.64 -1.96
C ILE A 97 -5.13 15.25 -1.08
N VAL A 98 -4.10 16.08 -1.01
CA VAL A 98 -2.93 15.84 -0.15
C VAL A 98 -3.35 15.75 1.33
N GLY A 99 -4.13 16.72 1.81
CA GLY A 99 -4.58 16.79 3.20
C GLY A 99 -5.41 15.58 3.63
N VAL A 100 -6.41 15.18 2.83
CA VAL A 100 -7.26 14.02 3.15
C VAL A 100 -6.49 12.71 3.08
N THR A 101 -5.53 12.60 2.16
CA THR A 101 -4.66 11.41 2.06
C THR A 101 -3.75 11.29 3.28
N ILE A 102 -3.14 12.40 3.73
CA ILE A 102 -2.35 12.43 4.97
C ILE A 102 -3.20 12.04 6.16
N LEU A 103 -4.38 12.66 6.33
CA LEU A 103 -5.28 12.36 7.45
C LEU A 103 -5.73 10.90 7.47
N ALA A 104 -6.00 10.30 6.32
CA ALA A 104 -6.33 8.87 6.23
C ALA A 104 -5.14 7.97 6.57
N SER A 105 -3.92 8.40 6.26
CA SER A 105 -2.70 7.61 6.52
C SER A 105 -2.35 7.52 7.99
N ILE A 106 -2.72 8.52 8.81
CA ILE A 106 -2.39 8.56 10.24
C ILE A 106 -2.92 7.33 11.02
N PRO A 107 -4.23 7.02 10.99
CA PRO A 107 -4.75 5.86 11.71
C PRO A 107 -4.45 4.52 11.04
N ILE A 108 -4.31 4.51 9.70
CA ILE A 108 -4.14 3.27 8.94
C ILE A 108 -2.69 2.77 9.02
N SER A 109 -1.72 3.67 9.19
CA SER A 109 -0.29 3.36 9.32
C SER A 109 0.32 2.57 8.16
N ALA A 110 -0.31 2.61 6.99
CA ALA A 110 0.14 1.92 5.77
C ALA A 110 -0.29 2.70 4.52
N ASN A 111 0.58 2.77 3.51
CA ASN A 111 0.35 3.59 2.32
C ASN A 111 -0.81 3.07 1.46
N ALA A 112 -0.69 1.86 0.95
CA ALA A 112 -1.66 1.30 0.01
C ALA A 112 -3.10 1.25 0.55
N PRO A 113 -3.38 0.85 1.81
CA PRO A 113 -4.73 0.90 2.36
C PRO A 113 -5.30 2.32 2.46
N ALA A 114 -4.49 3.32 2.81
CA ALA A 114 -4.93 4.71 2.85
C ALA A 114 -5.35 5.21 1.46
N GLU A 115 -4.56 4.90 0.43
CA GLU A 115 -4.86 5.21 -0.96
C GLU A 115 -6.12 4.50 -1.47
N LEU A 116 -6.29 3.22 -1.12
CA LEU A 116 -7.49 2.46 -1.47
C LEU A 116 -8.76 3.03 -0.83
N LEU A 117 -8.65 3.60 0.37
CA LEU A 117 -9.77 4.24 1.05
C LEU A 117 -10.16 5.56 0.39
N VAL A 118 -9.21 6.47 0.18
CA VAL A 118 -9.53 7.83 -0.28
C VAL A 118 -9.55 7.97 -1.81
N GLY A 119 -8.81 7.14 -2.52
CA GLY A 119 -8.65 7.20 -3.98
C GLY A 119 -9.97 7.15 -4.74
N PRO A 120 -10.73 6.06 -4.65
CA PRO A 120 -11.99 5.91 -5.37
C PRO A 120 -13.10 6.83 -4.84
N SER A 121 -13.13 7.04 -3.52
CA SER A 121 -14.24 7.69 -2.83
C SER A 121 -14.17 9.22 -2.83
N ILE A 122 -12.96 9.80 -2.81
CA ILE A 122 -12.75 11.24 -2.69
C ILE A 122 -11.87 11.79 -3.81
N VAL A 123 -10.69 11.22 -4.01
CA VAL A 123 -9.68 11.78 -4.92
C VAL A 123 -10.12 11.73 -6.38
N ARG A 124 -10.72 10.61 -6.77
CA ARG A 124 -11.20 10.44 -8.15
C ARG A 124 -12.33 11.42 -8.48
N PRO A 125 -13.48 11.46 -7.75
CA PRO A 125 -14.58 12.35 -8.10
C PRO A 125 -14.19 13.82 -7.99
N LEU A 126 -13.40 14.20 -6.97
CA LEU A 126 -12.93 15.57 -6.83
C LEU A 126 -11.97 15.97 -7.98
N GLY A 127 -11.00 15.11 -8.27
CA GLY A 127 -10.04 15.38 -9.33
C GLY A 127 -10.66 15.42 -10.73
N GLU A 128 -11.64 14.59 -11.02
CA GLU A 128 -12.40 14.61 -12.29
C GLU A 128 -13.18 15.93 -12.44
N ARG A 129 -13.80 16.40 -11.36
CA ARG A 129 -14.53 17.69 -11.36
C ARG A 129 -13.62 18.87 -11.71
N PHE A 130 -12.38 18.87 -11.24
CA PHE A 130 -11.40 19.95 -11.49
C PHE A 130 -10.47 19.67 -12.68
N GLY A 131 -10.74 18.62 -13.49
CA GLY A 131 -9.98 18.29 -14.69
C GLY A 131 -8.56 17.79 -14.41
N LEU A 132 -8.28 17.27 -13.21
CA LEU A 132 -6.99 16.70 -12.88
C LEU A 132 -6.79 15.35 -13.57
N ALA A 133 -5.73 15.21 -14.35
CA ALA A 133 -5.35 13.96 -15.00
C ALA A 133 -5.15 12.84 -13.98
N ALA A 134 -5.44 11.60 -14.35
CA ALA A 134 -5.31 10.43 -13.47
C ALA A 134 -3.89 10.29 -12.89
N ALA A 135 -2.86 10.50 -13.72
CA ALA A 135 -1.46 10.48 -13.28
C ALA A 135 -1.15 11.57 -12.24
N ARG A 136 -1.75 12.77 -12.37
CA ARG A 136 -1.56 13.85 -11.41
C ARG A 136 -2.20 13.50 -10.06
N ARG A 137 -3.41 12.95 -10.08
CA ARG A 137 -4.11 12.49 -8.87
C ARG A 137 -3.33 11.41 -8.13
N ALA A 138 -2.83 10.41 -8.86
CA ALA A 138 -2.00 9.34 -8.31
C ALA A 138 -0.72 9.91 -7.68
N ASN A 139 -0.03 10.81 -8.37
CA ASN A 139 1.20 11.43 -7.88
C ASN A 139 0.98 12.26 -6.60
N LEU A 140 -0.14 13.00 -6.50
CA LEU A 140 -0.48 13.76 -5.29
C LEU A 140 -0.72 12.84 -4.09
N MET A 141 -1.43 11.71 -4.30
CA MET A 141 -1.68 10.72 -3.25
C MET A 141 -0.37 10.06 -2.80
N ASP A 142 0.39 9.53 -3.73
CA ASP A 142 1.64 8.82 -3.46
C ASP A 142 2.67 9.74 -2.77
N SER A 143 2.81 10.97 -3.24
CA SER A 143 3.67 11.96 -2.58
C SER A 143 3.22 12.28 -1.16
N ALA A 144 1.90 12.33 -0.91
CA ALA A 144 1.35 12.61 0.41
C ALA A 144 1.64 11.46 1.40
N VAL A 145 1.36 10.22 1.00
CA VAL A 145 1.63 9.05 1.87
C VAL A 145 3.11 8.85 2.10
N CYS A 146 3.95 9.01 1.07
CA CYS A 146 5.39 8.87 1.20
C CYS A 146 6.00 9.95 2.12
N THR A 147 5.44 11.15 2.15
CA THR A 147 5.91 12.22 3.04
C THR A 147 5.61 11.92 4.49
N ILE A 148 4.39 11.46 4.82
CA ILE A 148 3.99 11.20 6.20
C ILE A 148 4.62 9.92 6.77
N PHE A 149 5.05 9.02 5.93
CA PHE A 149 5.65 7.74 6.23
C PHE A 149 6.76 7.82 7.29
N PHE A 150 7.68 8.74 7.14
CA PHE A 150 8.82 8.90 8.04
C PHE A 150 8.53 9.72 9.30
N VAL A 151 7.38 10.41 9.33
CA VAL A 151 6.98 11.26 10.46
C VAL A 151 6.27 10.46 11.55
N LEU A 152 5.58 9.37 11.17
CA LEU A 152 4.78 8.56 12.08
C LEU A 152 5.60 7.43 12.70
N PRO A 153 5.93 7.47 14.02
CA PRO A 153 6.74 6.44 14.65
C PRO A 153 6.06 5.05 14.69
N TRP A 154 4.73 5.00 14.58
CA TRP A 154 3.96 3.75 14.51
C TRP A 154 3.72 3.26 13.08
N HIS A 155 4.25 3.92 12.07
CA HIS A 155 4.09 3.45 10.71
C HIS A 155 4.81 2.11 10.51
N ILE A 156 4.17 1.19 9.77
CA ILE A 156 4.64 -0.19 9.61
C ILE A 156 6.11 -0.29 9.16
N ALA A 157 6.56 0.62 8.32
CA ALA A 157 7.94 0.61 7.86
C ALA A 157 8.93 1.14 8.91
N VAL A 158 8.53 2.14 9.70
CA VAL A 158 9.34 2.62 10.82
C VAL A 158 9.45 1.52 11.89
N ALA A 159 8.32 0.84 12.19
CA ALA A 159 8.31 -0.29 13.10
C ALA A 159 9.20 -1.45 12.59
N ALA A 160 9.17 -1.75 11.28
CA ALA A 160 10.03 -2.76 10.69
C ALA A 160 11.53 -2.39 10.77
N TRP A 161 11.87 -1.12 10.62
CA TRP A 161 13.24 -0.63 10.81
C TRP A 161 13.72 -0.77 12.25
N TYR A 162 12.85 -0.40 13.21
CA TYR A 162 13.18 -0.63 14.62
C TYR A 162 13.40 -2.11 14.92
N GLY A 163 12.55 -3.00 14.43
CA GLY A 163 12.72 -4.44 14.62
C GLY A 163 13.95 -5.05 13.92
N ALA A 164 14.51 -4.37 12.92
CA ALA A 164 15.73 -4.78 12.24
C ALA A 164 17.01 -4.26 12.93
N LEU A 165 16.90 -3.20 13.76
CA LEU A 165 18.03 -2.57 14.44
C LEU A 165 18.25 -3.11 15.86
N TYR A 166 17.24 -3.71 16.46
CA TYR A 166 17.23 -4.28 17.82
C TYR A 166 16.79 -5.73 17.83
#